data_6f61fd82b0f00f97c967fda21f9946bc
#
_entry.id   6f61fd82b0f00f97c967fda21f9946bc
#
_cell.length_a   1.000
_cell.length_b   1.000
_cell.length_c   1.000
_cell.angle_alpha   90.00
_cell.angle_beta   90.00
_cell.angle_gamma   90.00
#
_symmetry.space_group_name_H-M   'P 1'
#
loop_
_entity.id
_entity.type
_entity.pdbx_description
1 polymer ?
#
loop_
_entity_poly.entity_id
_entity_poly.type
_entity_poly.pdbx_seq_one_letter_code
_entity_poly.pdbx_strand_id
1 'polypeptide(L)'
;MKLLLAIGVLLGFSFNAYSQNNQIKLYVQQIAANKVYIEFLQKGYKAAQQGLNFIGSVKDGHFKLDKDFFLSLESINPKIRNYSRIAEIVTMGIEVSKDFKSILRDMGESNLFVGAELGYVGSVKIRMLGKCERLLDDLIPLVTAGKIELSDDERIKRIDGVYADMEDCYLFTKHFCSSAKVQVLQRRKELLDVQVMRKATK
;
A
#
# COMPACT_ATOMS: atom_id res chain seq x y z
N MET A 1 11.92 60.53 17.86
CA MET A 1 12.44 59.19 18.23
C MET A 1 11.37 58.26 18.81
N LYS A 2 10.55 58.67 19.79
CA LYS A 2 9.52 57.81 20.40
C LYS A 2 8.42 57.34 19.42
N LEU A 3 8.06 58.19 18.44
CA LEU A 3 7.02 57.86 17.44
C LEU A 3 7.51 56.77 16.44
N LEU A 4 8.78 56.82 16.02
CA LEU A 4 9.38 55.83 15.12
C LEU A 4 9.52 54.44 15.80
N LEU A 5 9.79 54.43 17.11
CA LEU A 5 9.81 53.16 17.88
C LEU A 5 8.43 52.54 18.01
N ALA A 6 7.37 53.34 18.19
CA ALA A 6 6.00 52.85 18.26
C ALA A 6 5.50 52.25 16.93
N ILE A 7 5.89 52.82 15.78
CA ILE A 7 5.57 52.32 14.44
C ILE A 7 6.32 51.01 14.16
N GLY A 8 7.56 50.87 14.59
CA GLY A 8 8.33 49.64 14.46
C GLY A 8 7.76 48.47 15.24
N VAL A 9 7.25 48.69 16.44
CA VAL A 9 6.57 47.68 17.26
C VAL A 9 5.23 47.23 16.63
N LEU A 10 4.44 48.20 16.12
CA LEU A 10 3.17 47.86 15.43
C LEU A 10 3.36 47.04 14.15
N LEU A 11 4.41 47.31 13.35
CA LEU A 11 4.76 46.51 12.16
C LEU A 11 5.24 45.10 12.52
N GLY A 12 5.98 44.92 13.61
CA GLY A 12 6.42 43.61 14.09
C GLY A 12 5.27 42.68 14.51
N PHE A 13 4.17 43.21 15.05
CA PHE A 13 2.99 42.40 15.39
C PHE A 13 2.21 41.91 14.17
N SER A 14 2.22 42.66 13.08
CA SER A 14 1.50 42.29 11.84
C SER A 14 2.09 41.09 11.13
N PHE A 15 3.40 40.86 11.21
CA PHE A 15 4.05 39.71 10.59
C PHE A 15 3.75 38.38 11.31
N ASN A 16 3.53 38.39 12.61
CA ASN A 16 3.21 37.18 13.36
C ASN A 16 1.79 36.67 13.08
N ALA A 17 0.83 37.53 12.78
CA ALA A 17 -0.54 37.15 12.47
C ALA A 17 -0.66 36.43 11.11
N TYR A 18 0.16 36.77 10.11
CA TYR A 18 0.18 36.09 8.80
C TYR A 18 0.78 34.68 8.89
N SER A 19 1.79 34.44 9.74
CA SER A 19 2.41 33.13 9.94
C SER A 19 1.44 32.14 10.59
N GLN A 20 0.64 32.55 11.56
CA GLN A 20 -0.33 31.70 12.23
C GLN A 20 -1.47 31.24 11.31
N ASN A 21 -1.93 32.09 10.41
CA ASN A 21 -3.00 31.75 9.46
C ASN A 21 -2.57 30.67 8.45
N ASN A 22 -1.29 30.69 8.05
CA ASN A 22 -0.74 29.66 7.16
C ASN A 22 -0.56 28.31 7.88
N GLN A 23 -0.15 28.32 9.16
CA GLN A 23 -0.07 27.10 9.96
C GLN A 23 -1.44 26.48 10.22
N ILE A 24 -2.46 27.28 10.53
CA ILE A 24 -3.84 26.81 10.70
C ILE A 24 -4.36 26.19 9.40
N LYS A 25 -4.11 26.81 8.25
CA LYS A 25 -4.45 26.24 6.94
C LYS A 25 -3.77 24.89 6.70
N LEU A 26 -2.50 24.77 7.04
CA LEU A 26 -1.73 23.52 6.92
C LEU A 26 -2.31 22.42 7.82
N TYR A 27 -2.64 22.75 9.08
CA TYR A 27 -3.28 21.80 10.00
C TYR A 27 -4.66 21.36 9.54
N VAL A 28 -5.48 22.29 9.01
CA VAL A 28 -6.80 21.96 8.45
C VAL A 28 -6.66 21.05 7.22
N GLN A 29 -5.66 21.30 6.36
CA GLN A 29 -5.36 20.41 5.22
C GLN A 29 -4.86 19.05 5.67
N GLN A 30 -4.03 18.97 6.70
CA GLN A 30 -3.58 17.69 7.27
C GLN A 30 -4.73 16.92 7.92
N ILE A 31 -5.63 17.61 8.65
CA ILE A 31 -6.82 16.99 9.24
C ILE A 31 -7.77 16.49 8.14
N ALA A 32 -7.96 17.24 7.06
CA ALA A 32 -8.77 16.83 5.92
C ALA A 32 -8.13 15.63 5.19
N ALA A 33 -6.82 15.66 4.97
CA ALA A 33 -6.07 14.55 4.40
C ALA A 33 -6.14 13.30 5.28
N ASN A 34 -5.99 13.43 6.59
CA ASN A 34 -6.14 12.34 7.54
C ASN A 34 -7.56 11.76 7.57
N LYS A 35 -8.60 12.61 7.43
CA LYS A 35 -9.98 12.15 7.35
C LYS A 35 -10.25 11.37 6.07
N VAL A 36 -9.77 11.87 4.93
CA VAL A 36 -9.83 11.16 3.64
C VAL A 36 -9.02 9.86 3.71
N TYR A 37 -7.88 9.87 4.38
CA TYR A 37 -7.04 8.70 4.61
C TYR A 37 -7.75 7.65 5.48
N ILE A 38 -8.41 8.05 6.57
CA ILE A 38 -9.22 7.15 7.42
C ILE A 38 -10.40 6.56 6.63
N GLU A 39 -11.09 7.36 5.80
CA GLU A 39 -12.14 6.85 4.92
C GLU A 39 -11.60 5.91 3.85
N PHE A 40 -10.42 6.20 3.30
CA PHE A 40 -9.72 5.31 2.37
C PHE A 40 -9.31 4.00 3.05
N LEU A 41 -8.82 4.05 4.30
CA LEU A 41 -8.54 2.88 5.12
C LEU A 41 -9.79 2.06 5.41
N GLN A 42 -10.91 2.69 5.77
CA GLN A 42 -12.17 2.00 6.01
C GLN A 42 -12.75 1.38 4.73
N LYS A 43 -12.62 2.05 3.58
CA LYS A 43 -13.01 1.51 2.27
C LYS A 43 -12.03 0.42 1.81
N GLY A 44 -10.74 0.63 1.99
CA GLY A 44 -9.69 -0.36 1.75
C GLY A 44 -9.86 -1.59 2.62
N TYR A 45 -10.22 -1.41 3.89
CA TYR A 45 -10.54 -2.49 4.82
C TYR A 45 -11.76 -3.31 4.37
N LYS A 46 -12.85 -2.67 3.95
CA LYS A 46 -14.02 -3.39 3.39
C LYS A 46 -13.66 -4.13 2.10
N ALA A 47 -12.87 -3.52 1.23
CA ALA A 47 -12.37 -4.16 0.01
C ALA A 47 -11.37 -5.29 0.32
N ALA A 48 -10.55 -5.13 1.37
CA ALA A 48 -9.64 -6.16 1.86
C ALA A 48 -10.40 -7.33 2.48
N GLN A 49 -11.43 -7.07 3.30
CA GLN A 49 -12.30 -8.10 3.85
C GLN A 49 -13.04 -8.88 2.75
N GLN A 50 -13.51 -8.19 1.72
CA GLN A 50 -14.11 -8.85 0.55
C GLN A 50 -13.07 -9.61 -0.29
N GLY A 51 -11.86 -9.08 -0.42
CA GLY A 51 -10.72 -9.75 -1.07
C GLY A 51 -10.17 -10.93 -0.26
N LEU A 52 -10.13 -10.83 1.06
CA LEU A 52 -9.71 -11.89 1.98
C LEU A 52 -10.70 -13.05 2.03
N ASN A 53 -12.00 -12.78 2.00
CA ASN A 53 -13.02 -13.82 1.82
C ASN A 53 -12.90 -14.52 0.47
N PHE A 54 -12.36 -13.83 -0.54
CA PHE A 54 -12.04 -14.40 -1.84
C PHE A 54 -10.72 -15.20 -1.83
N ILE A 55 -9.70 -14.77 -1.06
CA ILE A 55 -8.42 -15.49 -0.88
C ILE A 55 -8.61 -16.75 -0.02
N GLY A 56 -9.54 -16.74 0.93
CA GLY A 56 -9.95 -17.94 1.69
C GLY A 56 -10.55 -19.05 0.83
N SER A 57 -10.94 -18.76 -0.42
CA SER A 57 -11.35 -19.76 -1.42
C SER A 57 -10.19 -20.25 -2.30
N VAL A 58 -9.00 -19.64 -2.23
CA VAL A 58 -7.78 -20.16 -2.88
C VAL A 58 -7.13 -21.13 -1.88
N LYS A 59 -7.42 -22.41 -2.06
CA LYS A 59 -6.72 -23.52 -1.41
C LYS A 59 -5.23 -23.25 -1.42
N ASP A 60 -4.57 -23.14 -0.28
CA ASP A 60 -3.12 -23.07 -0.07
C ASP A 60 -2.48 -21.70 0.22
N GLY A 61 -3.14 -20.80 0.94
CA GLY A 61 -2.46 -19.57 1.36
C GLY A 61 -3.21 -18.87 2.50
N HIS A 62 -2.78 -19.10 3.71
CA HIS A 62 -3.34 -18.49 4.92
C HIS A 62 -3.00 -17.00 5.03
N PHE A 63 -3.67 -16.15 4.29
CA PHE A 63 -3.66 -14.72 4.57
C PHE A 63 -4.83 -14.40 5.50
N LYS A 64 -4.69 -14.77 6.77
CA LYS A 64 -5.65 -14.45 7.82
C LYS A 64 -5.23 -13.18 8.55
N LEU A 65 -5.52 -12.02 7.96
CA LEU A 65 -5.75 -10.83 8.77
C LEU A 65 -7.14 -11.01 9.40
N ASP A 66 -7.16 -11.61 10.58
CA ASP A 66 -8.38 -11.93 11.29
C ASP A 66 -9.00 -10.64 11.86
N LYS A 67 -10.32 -10.67 12.11
CA LYS A 67 -11.06 -9.62 12.85
C LYS A 67 -10.33 -9.23 14.15
N ASP A 68 -9.68 -10.20 14.77
CA ASP A 68 -8.91 -10.02 16.01
C ASP A 68 -7.71 -9.07 15.85
N PHE A 69 -7.07 -8.99 14.68
CA PHE A 69 -6.03 -8.01 14.39
C PHE A 69 -6.54 -6.57 14.52
N PHE A 70 -7.71 -6.29 13.97
CA PHE A 70 -8.27 -4.94 14.02
C PHE A 70 -8.86 -4.60 15.39
N LEU A 71 -9.39 -5.57 16.11
CA LEU A 71 -9.82 -5.40 17.51
C LEU A 71 -8.61 -5.15 18.43
N SER A 72 -7.46 -5.75 18.14
CA SER A 72 -6.24 -5.54 18.92
C SER A 72 -5.68 -4.13 18.75
N LEU A 73 -5.87 -3.50 17.59
CA LEU A 73 -5.50 -2.11 17.35
C LEU A 73 -6.29 -1.11 18.22
N GLU A 74 -7.52 -1.44 18.62
CA GLU A 74 -8.33 -0.57 19.47
C GLU A 74 -7.78 -0.46 20.91
N SER A 75 -7.09 -1.50 21.38
CA SER A 75 -6.55 -1.60 22.75
C SER A 75 -5.13 -1.06 22.90
N ILE A 76 -4.46 -0.70 21.81
CA ILE A 76 -3.09 -0.19 21.84
C ILE A 76 -3.05 1.33 22.03
N ASN A 77 -1.88 1.84 22.50
CA ASN A 77 -1.64 3.28 22.63
C ASN A 77 -2.03 4.03 21.33
N PRO A 78 -2.81 5.11 21.42
CA PRO A 78 -3.21 5.92 20.26
C PRO A 78 -2.06 6.38 19.36
N LYS A 79 -0.85 6.60 19.93
CA LYS A 79 0.36 6.94 19.16
C LYS A 79 0.73 5.86 18.16
N ILE A 80 0.60 4.59 18.55
CA ILE A 80 0.87 3.44 17.69
C ILE A 80 -0.32 3.18 16.76
N ARG A 81 -1.53 3.15 17.31
CA ARG A 81 -2.76 2.92 16.52
C ARG A 81 -2.91 3.87 15.33
N ASN A 82 -2.55 5.13 15.51
CA ASN A 82 -2.66 6.18 14.49
C ASN A 82 -1.40 6.28 13.61
N TYR A 83 -0.43 5.38 13.75
CA TYR A 83 0.78 5.41 12.94
C TYR A 83 0.47 4.96 11.51
N SER A 84 0.57 5.89 10.55
CA SER A 84 0.11 5.70 9.15
C SER A 84 0.73 4.48 8.48
N ARG A 85 1.99 4.17 8.77
CA ARG A 85 2.72 3.05 8.16
C ARG A 85 2.08 1.69 8.39
N ILE A 86 1.34 1.50 9.49
CA ILE A 86 0.61 0.25 9.74
C ILE A 86 -0.40 -0.01 8.62
N ALA A 87 -1.16 1.01 8.28
CA ALA A 87 -2.16 0.92 7.23
C ALA A 87 -1.54 0.82 5.83
N GLU A 88 -0.41 1.51 5.62
CA GLU A 88 0.35 1.44 4.36
C GLU A 88 0.91 0.03 4.14
N ILE A 89 1.48 -0.62 5.17
CA ILE A 89 1.95 -2.02 5.12
C ILE A 89 0.83 -2.94 4.64
N VAL A 90 -0.34 -2.88 5.28
CA VAL A 90 -1.50 -3.71 4.93
C VAL A 90 -1.96 -3.44 3.50
N THR A 91 -2.02 -2.16 3.11
CA THR A 91 -2.43 -1.75 1.76
C THR A 91 -1.48 -2.28 0.70
N MET A 92 -0.16 -2.16 0.91
CA MET A 92 0.85 -2.68 -0.01
C MET A 92 0.73 -4.20 -0.19
N GLY A 93 0.52 -4.96 0.89
CA GLY A 93 0.31 -6.41 0.82
C GLY A 93 -0.91 -6.79 -0.04
N ILE A 94 -2.02 -6.04 0.10
CA ILE A 94 -3.23 -6.22 -0.73
C ILE A 94 -2.96 -5.90 -2.19
N GLU A 95 -2.23 -4.82 -2.47
CA GLU A 95 -1.88 -4.42 -3.84
C GLU A 95 -0.99 -5.46 -4.52
N VAL A 96 -0.01 -6.03 -3.81
CA VAL A 96 0.82 -7.15 -4.30
C VAL A 96 -0.06 -8.32 -4.76
N SER A 97 -1.05 -8.69 -3.96
CA SER A 97 -1.97 -9.78 -4.31
C SER A 97 -2.81 -9.46 -5.55
N LYS A 98 -3.35 -8.23 -5.64
CA LYS A 98 -4.16 -7.77 -6.77
C LYS A 98 -3.36 -7.73 -8.07
N ASP A 99 -2.13 -7.23 -8.04
CA ASP A 99 -1.29 -7.11 -9.23
C ASP A 99 -0.95 -8.48 -9.83
N PHE A 100 -0.55 -9.45 -9.00
CA PHE A 100 -0.30 -10.81 -9.47
C PHE A 100 -1.56 -11.50 -10.01
N LYS A 101 -2.71 -11.27 -9.38
CA LYS A 101 -3.98 -11.81 -9.87
C LYS A 101 -4.33 -11.21 -11.23
N SER A 102 -4.16 -9.90 -11.40
CA SER A 102 -4.43 -9.22 -12.65
C SER A 102 -3.54 -9.72 -13.77
N ILE A 103 -2.22 -9.77 -13.55
CA ILE A 103 -1.29 -10.16 -14.60
C ILE A 103 -1.45 -11.63 -15.02
N LEU A 104 -1.67 -12.55 -14.08
CA LEU A 104 -1.92 -13.96 -14.40
C LEU A 104 -3.21 -14.15 -15.19
N ARG A 105 -4.26 -13.38 -14.88
CA ARG A 105 -5.48 -13.37 -15.68
C ARG A 105 -5.21 -12.84 -17.08
N ASP A 106 -4.55 -11.67 -17.21
CA ASP A 106 -4.29 -11.02 -18.50
C ASP A 106 -3.42 -11.90 -19.42
N MET A 107 -2.44 -12.62 -18.85
CA MET A 107 -1.61 -13.60 -19.57
C MET A 107 -2.43 -14.83 -19.98
N GLY A 108 -3.23 -15.40 -19.07
CA GLY A 108 -4.05 -16.57 -19.34
C GLY A 108 -5.11 -16.31 -20.40
N GLU A 109 -5.85 -15.20 -20.29
CA GLU A 109 -6.88 -14.82 -21.26
C GLU A 109 -6.31 -14.47 -22.65
N SER A 110 -5.05 -14.07 -22.73
CA SER A 110 -4.41 -13.76 -24.02
C SER A 110 -4.19 -15.00 -24.89
N ASN A 111 -4.05 -16.17 -24.31
CA ASN A 111 -3.64 -17.43 -24.97
C ASN A 111 -2.30 -17.31 -25.74
N LEU A 112 -1.44 -16.37 -25.39
CA LEU A 112 -0.16 -16.12 -26.04
C LEU A 112 1.05 -16.59 -25.23
N PHE A 113 0.81 -17.20 -24.06
CA PHE A 113 1.84 -17.67 -23.14
C PHE A 113 1.74 -19.18 -22.93
N VAL A 114 2.89 -19.83 -22.89
CA VAL A 114 2.94 -21.28 -22.63
C VAL A 114 2.84 -21.55 -21.11
N GLY A 115 2.44 -22.78 -20.76
CA GLY A 115 2.25 -23.16 -19.36
C GLY A 115 3.47 -22.92 -18.46
N ALA A 116 4.69 -23.08 -18.98
CA ALA A 116 5.92 -22.82 -18.25
C ALA A 116 6.08 -21.34 -17.86
N GLU A 117 5.67 -20.39 -18.72
CA GLU A 117 5.73 -18.95 -18.44
C GLU A 117 4.70 -18.56 -17.39
N LEU A 118 3.49 -19.09 -17.48
CA LEU A 118 2.45 -18.91 -16.47
C LEU A 118 2.88 -19.50 -15.12
N GLY A 119 3.49 -20.68 -15.14
CA GLY A 119 4.06 -21.35 -13.97
C GLY A 119 5.17 -20.52 -13.31
N TYR A 120 6.03 -19.87 -14.10
CA TYR A 120 7.07 -18.97 -13.59
C TYR A 120 6.44 -17.77 -12.85
N VAL A 121 5.49 -17.08 -13.46
CA VAL A 121 4.79 -15.95 -12.82
C VAL A 121 4.05 -16.41 -11.56
N GLY A 122 3.42 -17.60 -11.61
CA GLY A 122 2.79 -18.23 -10.46
C GLY A 122 3.77 -18.49 -9.30
N SER A 123 4.97 -18.97 -9.59
CA SER A 123 6.00 -19.22 -8.57
C SER A 123 6.55 -17.94 -7.96
N VAL A 124 6.70 -16.86 -8.75
CA VAL A 124 7.07 -15.53 -8.24
C VAL A 124 5.97 -14.98 -7.33
N LYS A 125 4.69 -15.09 -7.74
CA LYS A 125 3.54 -14.74 -6.90
C LYS A 125 3.61 -15.43 -5.54
N ILE A 126 3.77 -16.75 -5.50
CA ILE A 126 3.81 -17.54 -4.25
C ILE A 126 4.91 -17.03 -3.33
N ARG A 127 6.11 -16.78 -3.86
CA ARG A 127 7.24 -16.24 -3.05
C ARG A 127 6.96 -14.85 -2.50
N MET A 128 6.39 -13.95 -3.30
CA MET A 128 6.09 -12.58 -2.86
C MET A 128 4.96 -12.55 -1.84
N LEU A 129 3.87 -13.30 -2.07
CA LEU A 129 2.80 -13.40 -1.09
C LEU A 129 3.27 -14.02 0.23
N GLY A 130 4.10 -15.06 0.19
CA GLY A 130 4.68 -15.64 1.39
C GLY A 130 5.65 -14.69 2.12
N LYS A 131 6.33 -13.75 1.42
CA LYS A 131 7.10 -12.69 2.08
C LYS A 131 6.17 -11.67 2.74
N CYS A 132 5.12 -11.22 2.04
CA CYS A 132 4.13 -10.30 2.61
C CYS A 132 3.44 -10.89 3.85
N GLU A 133 3.08 -12.19 3.82
CA GLU A 133 2.47 -12.89 4.96
C GLU A 133 3.38 -12.84 6.19
N ARG A 134 4.66 -13.22 6.05
CA ARG A 134 5.62 -13.14 7.16
C ARG A 134 5.76 -11.72 7.73
N LEU A 135 5.80 -10.71 6.86
CA LEU A 135 5.90 -9.31 7.29
C LEU A 135 4.65 -8.86 8.07
N LEU A 136 3.48 -9.37 7.72
CA LEU A 136 2.26 -9.12 8.47
C LEU A 136 2.23 -9.89 9.79
N ASP A 137 2.75 -11.12 9.82
CA ASP A 137 2.93 -11.89 11.07
C ASP A 137 3.90 -11.17 12.02
N ASP A 138 4.96 -10.53 11.50
CA ASP A 138 5.87 -9.70 12.28
C ASP A 138 5.21 -8.40 12.78
N LEU A 139 4.27 -7.83 12.01
CA LEU A 139 3.54 -6.62 12.39
C LEU A 139 2.53 -6.87 13.51
N ILE A 140 1.83 -8.01 13.49
CA ILE A 140 0.74 -8.33 14.43
C ILE A 140 1.14 -8.14 15.91
N PRO A 141 2.24 -8.71 16.40
CA PRO A 141 2.63 -8.53 17.81
C PRO A 141 3.04 -7.08 18.13
N LEU A 142 3.54 -6.32 17.15
CA LEU A 142 3.91 -4.91 17.34
C LEU A 142 2.70 -4.01 17.55
N VAL A 143 1.55 -4.37 17.00
CA VAL A 143 0.31 -3.60 17.07
C VAL A 143 -0.71 -4.19 18.04
N THR A 144 -0.36 -5.29 18.73
CA THR A 144 -1.22 -5.93 19.72
C THR A 144 -0.77 -5.57 21.14
N ALA A 145 -1.69 -5.09 21.99
CA ALA A 145 -1.41 -4.75 23.36
C ALA A 145 -1.01 -6.01 24.16
N GLY A 146 0.01 -5.88 25.01
CA GLY A 146 0.43 -6.95 25.94
C GLY A 146 1.13 -8.16 25.30
N LYS A 147 1.33 -8.18 23.98
CA LYS A 147 2.02 -9.29 23.30
C LYS A 147 3.54 -9.21 23.40
N ILE A 148 4.08 -8.00 23.42
CA ILE A 148 5.53 -7.75 23.53
C ILE A 148 5.76 -6.57 24.48
N GLU A 149 6.70 -6.71 25.40
CA GLU A 149 7.19 -5.63 26.27
C GLU A 149 8.21 -4.79 25.50
N LEU A 150 7.74 -3.76 24.81
CA LEU A 150 8.53 -2.77 24.07
C LEU A 150 8.06 -1.36 24.42
N SER A 151 9.00 -0.42 24.45
CA SER A 151 8.65 1.01 24.47
C SER A 151 7.97 1.39 23.14
N ASP A 152 7.17 2.47 23.15
CA ASP A 152 6.50 2.96 21.93
C ASP A 152 7.50 3.29 20.84
N ASP A 153 8.67 3.87 21.19
CA ASP A 153 9.69 4.26 20.21
C ASP A 153 10.37 3.04 19.55
N GLU A 154 10.66 1.98 20.35
CA GLU A 154 11.17 0.72 19.80
C GLU A 154 10.15 0.03 18.92
N ARG A 155 8.88 0.09 19.30
CA ARG A 155 7.76 -0.45 18.55
C ARG A 155 7.62 0.25 17.19
N ILE A 156 7.65 1.59 17.18
CA ILE A 156 7.65 2.39 15.95
C ILE A 156 8.83 2.03 15.07
N LYS A 157 10.05 1.94 15.62
CA LYS A 157 11.25 1.57 14.86
C LYS A 157 11.12 0.20 14.19
N ARG A 158 10.52 -0.78 14.86
CA ARG A 158 10.28 -2.10 14.27
C ARG A 158 9.19 -2.07 13.20
N ILE A 159 8.12 -1.29 13.41
CA ILE A 159 7.10 -1.06 12.37
C ILE A 159 7.72 -0.42 11.13
N ASP A 160 8.66 0.53 11.30
CA ASP A 160 9.40 1.14 10.20
C ASP A 160 10.24 0.12 9.43
N GLY A 161 10.83 -0.85 10.11
CA GLY A 161 11.54 -1.96 9.46
C GLY A 161 10.61 -2.82 8.61
N VAL A 162 9.47 -3.22 9.18
CA VAL A 162 8.44 -3.98 8.45
C VAL A 162 7.90 -3.18 7.25
N TYR A 163 7.73 -1.87 7.41
CA TYR A 163 7.31 -0.99 6.33
C TYR A 163 8.31 -1.01 5.16
N ALA A 164 9.60 -0.82 5.44
CA ALA A 164 10.64 -0.81 4.41
C ALA A 164 10.69 -2.15 3.64
N ASP A 165 10.62 -3.27 4.36
CA ASP A 165 10.60 -4.60 3.74
C ASP A 165 9.33 -4.85 2.90
N MET A 166 8.18 -4.34 3.34
CA MET A 166 6.93 -4.44 2.58
C MET A 166 6.95 -3.54 1.34
N GLU A 167 7.52 -2.34 1.45
CA GLU A 167 7.72 -1.43 0.33
C GLU A 167 8.60 -2.06 -0.76
N ASP A 168 9.69 -2.74 -0.39
CA ASP A 168 10.52 -3.50 -1.33
C ASP A 168 9.72 -4.58 -2.08
N CYS A 169 8.88 -5.34 -1.36
CA CYS A 169 8.01 -6.34 -1.98
C CYS A 169 7.03 -5.70 -2.96
N TYR A 170 6.45 -4.58 -2.58
CA TYR A 170 5.49 -3.83 -3.38
C TYR A 170 6.14 -3.28 -4.66
N LEU A 171 7.28 -2.60 -4.53
CA LEU A 171 8.01 -2.01 -5.67
C LEU A 171 8.48 -3.11 -6.64
N PHE A 172 9.03 -4.21 -6.12
CA PHE A 172 9.37 -5.37 -6.95
C PHE A 172 8.17 -5.87 -7.73
N THR A 173 7.03 -6.05 -7.06
CA THR A 173 5.80 -6.57 -7.68
C THR A 173 5.29 -5.61 -8.77
N LYS A 174 5.27 -4.30 -8.50
CA LYS A 174 4.87 -3.29 -9.51
C LYS A 174 5.75 -3.38 -10.75
N HIS A 175 7.06 -3.44 -10.57
CA HIS A 175 8.00 -3.55 -11.69
C HIS A 175 7.83 -4.86 -12.46
N PHE A 176 7.76 -5.99 -11.76
CA PHE A 176 7.60 -7.32 -12.35
C PHE A 176 6.30 -7.44 -13.16
N CYS A 177 5.17 -7.09 -12.55
CA CYS A 177 3.86 -7.17 -13.19
C CYS A 177 3.74 -6.18 -14.35
N SER A 178 4.33 -4.98 -14.24
CA SER A 178 4.41 -4.00 -15.33
C SER A 178 5.19 -4.54 -16.53
N SER A 179 6.34 -5.16 -16.29
CA SER A 179 7.16 -5.78 -17.34
C SER A 179 6.43 -6.94 -18.02
N ALA A 180 5.76 -7.78 -17.26
CA ALA A 180 4.94 -8.86 -17.81
C ALA A 180 3.76 -8.32 -18.64
N LYS A 181 3.13 -7.20 -18.21
CA LYS A 181 2.06 -6.54 -18.96
C LYS A 181 2.55 -5.99 -20.30
N VAL A 182 3.75 -5.42 -20.33
CA VAL A 182 4.38 -4.99 -21.60
C VAL A 182 4.54 -6.17 -22.57
N GLN A 183 4.98 -7.34 -22.08
CA GLN A 183 5.09 -8.56 -22.90
C GLN A 183 3.73 -9.00 -23.46
N VAL A 184 2.65 -8.95 -22.63
CA VAL A 184 1.28 -9.23 -23.11
C VAL A 184 0.91 -8.34 -24.28
N LEU A 185 1.16 -7.02 -24.15
CA LEU A 185 0.85 -6.04 -25.18
C LEU A 185 1.67 -6.23 -26.46
N GLN A 186 2.97 -6.53 -26.34
CA GLN A 186 3.86 -6.79 -27.47
C GLN A 186 3.41 -8.02 -28.25
N ARG A 187 3.15 -9.15 -27.59
CA ARG A 187 2.69 -10.37 -28.28
C ARG A 187 1.33 -10.19 -28.93
N ARG A 188 0.41 -9.44 -28.32
CA ARG A 188 -0.88 -9.09 -28.94
C ARG A 188 -0.68 -8.27 -30.23
N LYS A 189 0.24 -7.29 -30.20
CA LYS A 189 0.57 -6.50 -31.37
C LYS A 189 1.17 -7.36 -32.49
N GLU A 190 2.15 -8.19 -32.17
CA GLU A 190 2.77 -9.11 -33.15
C GLU A 190 1.73 -10.04 -33.80
N LEU A 191 0.78 -10.56 -33.03
CA LEU A 191 -0.30 -11.38 -33.56
C LEU A 191 -1.18 -10.61 -34.55
N LEU A 192 -1.53 -9.35 -34.21
CA LEU A 192 -2.31 -8.48 -35.10
C LEU A 192 -1.56 -8.16 -36.37
N ASP A 193 -0.27 -7.83 -36.31
CA ASP A 193 0.57 -7.53 -37.45
C ASP A 193 0.64 -8.72 -38.42
N VAL A 194 0.81 -9.94 -37.88
CA VAL A 194 0.77 -11.19 -38.70
C VAL A 194 -0.59 -11.40 -39.36
N GLN A 195 -1.70 -11.10 -38.65
CA GLN A 195 -3.04 -11.22 -39.24
C GLN A 195 -3.29 -10.22 -40.38
N VAL A 196 -2.80 -8.99 -40.22
CA VAL A 196 -2.89 -7.95 -41.26
C VAL A 196 -2.09 -8.36 -42.51
N MET A 197 -0.84 -8.83 -42.31
CA MET A 197 0.00 -9.31 -43.42
C MET A 197 -0.66 -10.48 -44.19
N ARG A 198 -1.21 -11.47 -43.45
CA ARG A 198 -1.93 -12.61 -44.08
C ARG A 198 -3.16 -12.18 -44.89
N LYS A 199 -3.83 -11.08 -44.53
CA LYS A 199 -4.97 -10.55 -45.30
C LYS A 199 -4.52 -9.77 -46.51
N ALA A 200 -3.36 -9.11 -46.46
CA ALA A 200 -2.82 -8.33 -47.57
C ALA A 200 -2.20 -9.21 -48.70
N THR A 201 -1.87 -10.48 -48.36
CA THR A 201 -1.25 -11.45 -49.31
C THR A 201 -2.25 -12.44 -49.91
N LYS A 202 -3.55 -12.28 -49.62
CA LYS A 202 -4.67 -12.99 -50.26
C LYS A 202 -5.37 -12.08 -51.28
#